data_9b4dae498f699f39ae7edd26e3476988
#
_entry.id   9b4dae498f699f39ae7edd26e3476988
#
_cell.length_a   1.000
_cell.length_b   1.000
_cell.length_c   1.000
_cell.angle_alpha   90.00
_cell.angle_beta   90.00
_cell.angle_gamma   90.00
#
_symmetry.space_group_name_H-M   'P 1'
#
loop_
_entity.id
_entity.type
_entity.pdbx_description
1 polymer ?
#
loop_
_entity_poly.entity_id
_entity_poly.type
_entity_poly.pdbx_seq_one_letter_code
_entity_poly.pdbx_strand_id
1 'polypeptide(L)'
;MRLILTLVVSLFLSFPAIAQETALKTRLAVDGQGNAIRDAVIVVRDGRIVSVQPNGRIPQGAREIDLTKFTVMPGLIDMHVHITAHFDESSRERPSIAAFWAADNARKYLESGFTTLRSLGASNLVDVDIRNAINSGLVPGPRLFVSGEPLDESVVKPAGGEEPMRAHVRKQVAANVDVIKIFGSLSSRAGGGPTYTLEQLKAAVDEAHKAGKPVAVHAHAAEAVRRAILAGADTIEHGALMDDAVIDLLVQKDVVYVPNLYLAEYYLANGQKFHFTEEQLRYTRDFMKPRAEAFTSAVTKGARIVFGTDAAAGMPGHTAPEFERRVALGMSTKQAIAHATSTPAKALGMGDKIGDLKPGMFADIIAVEGNPLQDIKALGHVTFVMKEGTIYKQ
;
A
#
# COMPACT_ATOMS: atom_id res chain seq x y z
N MET A 1 -56.41 -4.09 -55.25
CA MET A 1 -55.45 -3.04 -54.78
C MET A 1 -54.51 -3.69 -53.75
N ARG A 2 -53.31 -4.13 -54.17
CA ARG A 2 -52.33 -4.81 -53.32
C ARG A 2 -51.34 -3.72 -52.80
N LEU A 3 -51.37 -3.47 -51.51
CA LEU A 3 -50.38 -2.59 -50.86
C LEU A 3 -49.05 -3.33 -50.74
N ILE A 4 -48.00 -2.85 -51.39
CA ILE A 4 -46.62 -3.32 -51.21
C ILE A 4 -46.02 -2.53 -50.05
N LEU A 5 -45.79 -3.21 -48.93
CA LEU A 5 -45.12 -2.61 -47.75
C LEU A 5 -43.61 -2.75 -47.96
N THR A 6 -42.92 -1.65 -48.29
CA THR A 6 -41.47 -1.61 -48.45
C THR A 6 -40.83 -1.49 -47.06
N LEU A 7 -40.21 -2.58 -46.61
CA LEU A 7 -39.45 -2.61 -45.35
C LEU A 7 -38.07 -1.97 -45.59
N VAL A 8 -37.88 -0.74 -45.07
CA VAL A 8 -36.56 -0.09 -45.05
C VAL A 8 -35.79 -0.62 -43.86
N VAL A 9 -34.83 -1.51 -44.09
CA VAL A 9 -33.88 -1.98 -43.06
C VAL A 9 -32.74 -0.96 -42.97
N SER A 10 -32.78 -0.12 -41.95
CA SER A 10 -31.67 0.79 -41.62
C SER A 10 -30.54 -0.01 -40.96
N LEU A 11 -29.48 -0.25 -41.71
CA LEU A 11 -28.23 -0.86 -41.19
C LEU A 11 -27.53 0.20 -40.35
N PHE A 12 -27.65 0.13 -39.02
CA PHE A 12 -26.82 0.90 -38.11
C PHE A 12 -25.40 0.31 -38.12
N LEU A 13 -24.50 0.87 -38.90
CA LEU A 13 -23.06 0.63 -38.81
C LEU A 13 -22.58 1.25 -37.48
N SER A 14 -22.52 0.47 -36.42
CA SER A 14 -21.82 0.83 -35.20
C SER A 14 -20.31 0.88 -35.48
N PHE A 15 -19.78 2.03 -35.80
CA PHE A 15 -18.33 2.25 -35.74
C PHE A 15 -17.90 2.07 -34.27
N PRO A 16 -16.88 1.23 -34.01
CA PRO A 16 -16.31 1.19 -32.67
C PRO A 16 -15.83 2.61 -32.34
N ALA A 17 -16.34 3.19 -31.26
CA ALA A 17 -15.82 4.46 -30.76
C ALA A 17 -14.32 4.21 -30.47
N ILE A 18 -13.43 4.84 -31.24
CA ILE A 18 -12.00 4.82 -30.97
C ILE A 18 -11.85 5.51 -29.61
N ALA A 19 -11.42 4.75 -28.61
CA ALA A 19 -11.20 5.29 -27.25
C ALA A 19 -10.22 6.47 -27.38
N GLN A 20 -10.65 7.63 -26.86
CA GLN A 20 -9.87 8.86 -26.95
C GLN A 20 -8.57 8.67 -26.14
N GLU A 21 -7.43 8.85 -26.79
CA GLU A 21 -6.14 8.87 -26.13
C GLU A 21 -5.99 10.11 -25.26
N THR A 22 -5.33 9.96 -24.10
CA THR A 22 -4.89 11.07 -23.28
C THR A 22 -3.36 11.13 -23.30
N ALA A 23 -2.80 12.29 -23.62
CA ALA A 23 -1.35 12.52 -23.64
C ALA A 23 -0.96 13.45 -22.47
N LEU A 24 -0.17 12.94 -21.55
CA LEU A 24 0.41 13.70 -20.44
C LEU A 24 1.78 14.19 -20.88
N LYS A 25 1.97 15.52 -20.95
CA LYS A 25 3.23 16.15 -21.32
C LYS A 25 3.94 16.68 -20.08
N THR A 26 5.20 16.32 -19.88
CA THR A 26 5.99 16.75 -18.72
C THR A 26 7.44 17.03 -19.10
N ARG A 27 8.11 17.94 -18.37
CA ARG A 27 9.56 18.16 -18.48
C ARG A 27 10.36 17.12 -17.72
N LEU A 28 9.78 16.54 -16.68
CA LEU A 28 10.43 15.51 -15.88
C LEU A 28 9.40 14.44 -15.51
N ALA A 29 9.67 13.22 -15.94
CA ALA A 29 9.05 12.04 -15.34
C ALA A 29 10.12 11.26 -14.55
N VAL A 30 9.68 10.55 -13.51
CA VAL A 30 10.51 9.65 -12.71
C VAL A 30 9.87 8.27 -12.80
N ASP A 31 10.64 7.28 -13.27
CA ASP A 31 10.13 5.91 -13.37
C ASP A 31 10.02 5.22 -11.99
N GLY A 32 9.48 4.01 -11.96
CA GLY A 32 9.30 3.24 -10.72
C GLY A 32 10.60 2.77 -10.07
N GLN A 33 11.76 3.03 -10.68
CA GLN A 33 13.08 2.76 -10.13
C GLN A 33 13.82 4.04 -9.70
N GLY A 34 13.15 5.21 -9.83
CA GLY A 34 13.72 6.50 -9.51
C GLY A 34 14.68 7.02 -10.59
N ASN A 35 14.54 6.60 -11.86
CA ASN A 35 15.31 7.18 -12.95
C ASN A 35 14.54 8.33 -13.61
N ALA A 36 15.25 9.39 -13.96
CA ALA A 36 14.69 10.55 -14.62
C ALA A 36 14.47 10.33 -16.13
N ILE A 37 13.31 10.71 -16.64
CA ILE A 37 12.95 10.75 -18.05
C ILE A 37 12.60 12.21 -18.37
N ARG A 38 13.41 12.88 -19.20
CA ARG A 38 13.23 14.29 -19.51
C ARG A 38 12.32 14.49 -20.72
N ASP A 39 11.55 15.60 -20.69
CA ASP A 39 10.69 16.06 -21.78
C ASP A 39 9.80 14.94 -22.34
N ALA A 40 9.14 14.19 -21.42
CA ALA A 40 8.37 13.00 -21.79
C ALA A 40 6.94 13.33 -22.22
N VAL A 41 6.44 12.56 -23.17
CA VAL A 41 5.02 12.42 -23.47
C VAL A 41 4.59 10.99 -23.09
N ILE A 42 3.63 10.88 -22.17
CA ILE A 42 3.04 9.61 -21.73
C ILE A 42 1.65 9.53 -22.36
N VAL A 43 1.42 8.51 -23.19
CA VAL A 43 0.13 8.28 -23.84
C VAL A 43 -0.63 7.20 -23.12
N VAL A 44 -1.88 7.50 -22.78
CA VAL A 44 -2.81 6.62 -22.08
C VAL A 44 -4.01 6.32 -22.96
N ARG A 45 -4.43 5.06 -23.06
CA ARG A 45 -5.64 4.59 -23.73
C ARG A 45 -6.20 3.41 -22.96
N ASP A 46 -7.52 3.34 -22.80
CA ASP A 46 -8.24 2.24 -22.12
C ASP A 46 -7.65 1.91 -20.74
N GLY A 47 -7.32 2.94 -19.96
CA GLY A 47 -6.79 2.78 -18.61
C GLY A 47 -5.34 2.30 -18.53
N ARG A 48 -4.63 2.19 -19.67
CA ARG A 48 -3.25 1.70 -19.74
C ARG A 48 -2.31 2.70 -20.38
N ILE A 49 -1.05 2.63 -19.99
CA ILE A 49 0.04 3.35 -20.64
C ILE A 49 0.31 2.67 -22.00
N VAL A 50 0.19 3.43 -23.07
CA VAL A 50 0.50 2.97 -24.44
C VAL A 50 1.96 3.21 -24.78
N SER A 51 2.46 4.41 -24.41
CA SER A 51 3.87 4.76 -24.64
C SER A 51 4.37 5.78 -23.62
N VAL A 52 5.69 5.76 -23.41
CA VAL A 52 6.43 6.77 -22.65
C VAL A 52 7.63 7.15 -23.53
N GLN A 53 7.63 8.35 -24.09
CA GLN A 53 8.63 8.76 -25.08
C GLN A 53 9.30 10.07 -24.66
N PRO A 54 10.63 10.06 -24.42
CA PRO A 54 11.41 11.29 -24.31
C PRO A 54 11.29 12.08 -25.61
N ASN A 55 11.06 13.41 -25.51
CA ASN A 55 10.82 14.29 -26.65
C ASN A 55 9.69 13.80 -27.58
N GLY A 56 8.72 13.07 -27.04
CA GLY A 56 7.62 12.49 -27.79
C GLY A 56 6.70 13.54 -28.40
N ARG A 57 6.02 13.16 -29.48
CA ARG A 57 4.95 13.99 -30.07
C ARG A 57 3.60 13.55 -29.50
N ILE A 58 2.73 14.51 -29.28
CA ILE A 58 1.34 14.25 -28.89
C ILE A 58 0.62 13.64 -30.10
N PRO A 59 -0.02 12.46 -29.97
CA PRO A 59 -0.79 11.86 -31.06
C PRO A 59 -1.89 12.80 -31.53
N GLN A 60 -2.17 12.81 -32.84
CA GLN A 60 -3.23 13.63 -33.40
C GLN A 60 -4.60 13.17 -32.84
N GLY A 61 -5.36 14.12 -32.33
CA GLY A 61 -6.68 13.85 -31.72
C GLY A 61 -6.65 13.39 -30.27
N ALA A 62 -5.47 13.20 -29.66
CA ALA A 62 -5.34 12.93 -28.23
C ALA A 62 -5.71 14.15 -27.38
N ARG A 63 -6.36 13.93 -26.24
CA ARG A 63 -6.56 14.94 -25.20
C ARG A 63 -5.21 15.25 -24.54
N GLU A 64 -4.70 16.47 -24.70
CA GLU A 64 -3.47 16.91 -24.05
C GLU A 64 -3.76 17.36 -22.60
N ILE A 65 -2.90 16.92 -21.67
CA ILE A 65 -2.80 17.41 -20.29
C ILE A 65 -1.38 17.91 -20.08
N ASP A 66 -1.24 19.22 -19.89
CA ASP A 66 0.06 19.87 -19.66
C ASP A 66 0.46 19.78 -18.18
N LEU A 67 1.44 18.93 -17.88
CA LEU A 67 2.06 18.75 -16.57
C LEU A 67 3.52 19.25 -16.56
N THR A 68 3.91 20.16 -17.47
CA THR A 68 5.30 20.62 -17.61
C THR A 68 5.84 21.39 -16.40
N LYS A 69 4.96 21.84 -15.50
CA LYS A 69 5.33 22.50 -14.23
C LYS A 69 5.59 21.49 -13.08
N PHE A 70 5.27 20.22 -13.28
CA PHE A 70 5.26 19.18 -12.26
C PHE A 70 6.21 18.04 -12.63
N THR A 71 6.60 17.25 -11.65
CA THR A 71 7.27 15.96 -11.87
C THR A 71 6.22 14.86 -11.91
N VAL A 72 6.17 14.10 -13.00
CA VAL A 72 5.25 12.98 -13.20
C VAL A 72 5.92 11.67 -12.77
N MET A 73 5.17 10.80 -12.08
CA MET A 73 5.69 9.52 -11.63
C MET A 73 4.56 8.47 -11.49
N PRO A 74 4.90 7.19 -11.30
CA PRO A 74 3.89 6.17 -10.99
C PRO A 74 3.13 6.53 -9.72
N GLY A 75 1.88 6.09 -9.63
CA GLY A 75 1.11 6.14 -8.39
C GLY A 75 1.83 5.43 -7.25
N LEU A 76 1.75 6.01 -6.06
CA LEU A 76 2.39 5.49 -4.85
C LEU A 76 1.66 4.25 -4.32
N ILE A 77 2.41 3.37 -3.65
CA ILE A 77 1.93 2.13 -3.04
C ILE A 77 2.29 2.13 -1.56
N ASP A 78 1.30 1.96 -0.69
CA ASP A 78 1.49 1.79 0.76
C ASP A 78 1.12 0.35 1.15
N MET A 79 2.11 -0.39 1.65
CA MET A 79 1.99 -1.81 1.97
C MET A 79 1.47 -2.10 3.39
N HIS A 80 1.22 -1.06 4.18
CA HIS A 80 0.68 -1.22 5.52
C HIS A 80 -0.17 -0.03 5.92
N VAL A 81 -1.47 -0.17 5.77
CA VAL A 81 -2.45 0.80 6.26
C VAL A 81 -3.55 0.10 7.04
N HIS A 82 -4.32 0.88 7.79
CA HIS A 82 -5.60 0.49 8.38
C HIS A 82 -6.68 1.38 7.77
N ILE A 83 -7.36 0.90 6.72
CA ILE A 83 -8.29 1.73 5.95
C ILE A 83 -9.48 2.24 6.81
N THR A 84 -9.81 1.51 7.87
CA THR A 84 -10.87 1.86 8.83
C THR A 84 -10.39 2.74 9.98
N ALA A 85 -9.11 3.19 10.00
CA ALA A 85 -8.55 3.95 11.11
C ALA A 85 -9.23 5.33 11.30
N HIS A 86 -9.74 5.60 12.49
CA HIS A 86 -10.38 6.87 12.88
C HIS A 86 -10.43 7.02 14.41
N PHE A 87 -10.78 8.23 14.90
CA PHE A 87 -10.87 8.53 16.32
C PHE A 87 -12.24 8.21 16.95
N ASP A 88 -13.26 7.91 16.15
CA ASP A 88 -14.60 7.59 16.66
C ASP A 88 -14.65 6.12 17.14
N GLU A 89 -14.55 5.92 18.45
CA GLU A 89 -14.59 4.58 19.04
C GLU A 89 -15.93 3.85 18.87
N SER A 90 -17.02 4.59 18.63
CA SER A 90 -18.35 4.00 18.46
C SER A 90 -18.47 3.10 17.21
N SER A 91 -17.57 3.26 16.25
CA SER A 91 -17.54 2.47 15.01
C SER A 91 -17.11 1.01 15.21
N ARG A 92 -16.39 0.70 16.32
CA ARG A 92 -16.03 -0.69 16.63
C ARG A 92 -17.27 -1.57 16.80
N GLU A 93 -18.37 -0.98 17.26
CA GLU A 93 -19.65 -1.66 17.44
C GLU A 93 -20.59 -1.51 16.24
N ARG A 94 -20.28 -0.60 15.31
CA ARG A 94 -21.14 -0.27 14.15
C ARG A 94 -20.37 -0.32 12.84
N PRO A 95 -20.34 -1.48 12.15
CA PRO A 95 -19.61 -1.68 10.89
C PRO A 95 -19.97 -0.64 9.81
N SER A 96 -21.25 -0.17 9.78
CA SER A 96 -21.68 0.87 8.84
C SER A 96 -20.93 2.20 9.02
N ILE A 97 -20.64 2.60 10.26
CA ILE A 97 -19.86 3.83 10.53
C ILE A 97 -18.40 3.61 10.11
N ALA A 98 -17.83 2.45 10.41
CA ALA A 98 -16.48 2.10 9.97
C ALA A 98 -16.36 2.13 8.43
N ALA A 99 -17.40 1.71 7.70
CA ALA A 99 -17.40 1.77 6.23
C ALA A 99 -17.39 3.22 5.70
N PHE A 100 -18.08 4.16 6.33
CA PHE A 100 -18.02 5.59 5.95
C PHE A 100 -16.61 6.17 6.19
N TRP A 101 -15.98 5.84 7.33
CA TRP A 101 -14.61 6.25 7.58
C TRP A 101 -13.65 5.63 6.58
N ALA A 102 -13.83 4.35 6.25
CA ALA A 102 -13.01 3.67 5.25
C ALA A 102 -13.13 4.33 3.87
N ALA A 103 -14.33 4.75 3.46
CA ALA A 103 -14.56 5.46 2.21
C ALA A 103 -13.87 6.83 2.19
N ASP A 104 -13.95 7.61 3.26
CA ASP A 104 -13.26 8.90 3.38
C ASP A 104 -11.75 8.74 3.40
N ASN A 105 -11.23 7.76 4.13
CA ASN A 105 -9.81 7.44 4.14
C ASN A 105 -9.32 7.00 2.75
N ALA A 106 -10.08 6.16 2.04
CA ALA A 106 -9.76 5.73 0.68
C ALA A 106 -9.61 6.92 -0.27
N ARG A 107 -10.55 7.88 -0.20
CA ARG A 107 -10.48 9.12 -0.96
C ARG A 107 -9.24 9.94 -0.61
N LYS A 108 -8.93 10.14 0.69
CA LYS A 108 -7.76 10.89 1.16
C LYS A 108 -6.45 10.27 0.70
N TYR A 109 -6.31 8.95 0.76
CA TYR A 109 -5.15 8.25 0.23
C TYR A 109 -5.00 8.46 -1.27
N LEU A 110 -6.09 8.30 -2.04
CA LEU A 110 -6.06 8.48 -3.49
C LEU A 110 -5.66 9.92 -3.85
N GLU A 111 -6.25 10.93 -3.22
CA GLU A 111 -5.94 12.35 -3.45
C GLU A 111 -4.51 12.73 -3.03
N SER A 112 -3.89 11.98 -2.12
CA SER A 112 -2.48 12.14 -1.74
C SER A 112 -1.51 11.31 -2.61
N GLY A 113 -2.01 10.69 -3.70
CA GLY A 113 -1.18 10.02 -4.70
C GLY A 113 -1.00 8.52 -4.49
N PHE A 114 -1.57 7.92 -3.45
CA PHE A 114 -1.52 6.47 -3.24
C PHE A 114 -2.61 5.80 -4.08
N THR A 115 -2.22 5.20 -5.20
CA THR A 115 -3.13 4.49 -6.12
C THR A 115 -3.34 3.04 -5.75
N THR A 116 -2.48 2.48 -4.89
CA THR A 116 -2.58 1.11 -4.37
C THR A 116 -2.26 1.07 -2.88
N LEU A 117 -3.07 0.33 -2.11
CA LEU A 117 -2.89 0.14 -0.67
C LEU A 117 -3.01 -1.34 -0.29
N ARG A 118 -2.31 -1.74 0.79
CA ARG A 118 -2.55 -3.00 1.50
C ARG A 118 -3.03 -2.70 2.92
N SER A 119 -4.32 -2.98 3.18
CA SER A 119 -4.94 -2.82 4.51
C SER A 119 -4.73 -4.09 5.34
N LEU A 120 -4.12 -3.94 6.50
CA LEU A 120 -3.70 -5.05 7.36
C LEU A 120 -4.50 -5.11 8.68
N GLY A 121 -5.81 -5.30 8.54
CA GLY A 121 -6.72 -5.54 9.64
C GLY A 121 -7.93 -4.62 9.65
N ALA A 122 -9.11 -5.22 9.70
CA ALA A 122 -10.38 -4.54 9.94
C ALA A 122 -11.35 -5.50 10.64
N SER A 123 -12.11 -4.98 11.61
CA SER A 123 -13.19 -5.74 12.24
C SER A 123 -14.35 -5.90 11.24
N ASN A 124 -15.10 -7.01 11.38
CA ASN A 124 -16.31 -7.26 10.61
C ASN A 124 -16.12 -7.22 9.08
N LEU A 125 -14.93 -7.49 8.57
CA LEU A 125 -14.60 -7.52 7.12
C LEU A 125 -14.89 -6.20 6.38
N VAL A 126 -14.92 -5.06 7.07
CA VAL A 126 -15.22 -3.74 6.47
C VAL A 126 -14.21 -3.38 5.37
N ASP A 127 -12.95 -3.82 5.48
CA ASP A 127 -11.94 -3.64 4.44
C ASP A 127 -12.26 -4.43 3.16
N VAL A 128 -12.84 -5.64 3.29
CA VAL A 128 -13.35 -6.44 2.16
C VAL A 128 -14.50 -5.71 1.47
N ASP A 129 -15.44 -5.20 2.25
CA ASP A 129 -16.61 -4.49 1.71
C ASP A 129 -16.21 -3.21 0.98
N ILE A 130 -15.32 -2.40 1.56
CA ILE A 130 -14.86 -1.16 0.91
C ILE A 130 -14.02 -1.46 -0.35
N ARG A 131 -13.18 -2.51 -0.36
CA ARG A 131 -12.49 -2.96 -1.58
C ARG A 131 -13.50 -3.29 -2.69
N ASN A 132 -14.55 -4.04 -2.36
CA ASN A 132 -15.58 -4.43 -3.32
C ASN A 132 -16.36 -3.21 -3.83
N ALA A 133 -16.67 -2.24 -2.96
CA ALA A 133 -17.32 -0.98 -3.32
C ALA A 133 -16.44 -0.13 -4.27
N ILE A 134 -15.13 -0.07 -4.02
CA ILE A 134 -14.18 0.62 -4.92
C ILE A 134 -14.10 -0.09 -6.27
N ASN A 135 -13.99 -1.43 -6.29
CA ASN A 135 -13.88 -2.21 -7.51
C ASN A 135 -15.15 -2.14 -8.38
N SER A 136 -16.32 -1.95 -7.77
CA SER A 136 -17.59 -1.74 -8.49
C SER A 136 -17.83 -0.28 -8.93
N GLY A 137 -16.93 0.65 -8.57
CA GLY A 137 -17.07 2.08 -8.88
C GLY A 137 -18.07 2.82 -8.00
N LEU A 138 -18.59 2.19 -6.93
CA LEU A 138 -19.52 2.82 -5.99
C LEU A 138 -18.84 3.92 -5.16
N VAL A 139 -17.57 3.72 -4.83
CA VAL A 139 -16.76 4.64 -4.03
C VAL A 139 -15.42 4.90 -4.74
N PRO A 140 -14.97 6.17 -4.87
CA PRO A 140 -13.63 6.46 -5.35
C PRO A 140 -12.58 5.99 -4.33
N GLY A 141 -11.52 5.37 -4.81
CA GLY A 141 -10.44 4.90 -3.92
C GLY A 141 -9.30 4.22 -4.67
N PRO A 142 -8.19 3.92 -3.96
CA PRO A 142 -7.06 3.19 -4.50
C PRO A 142 -7.42 1.72 -4.78
N ARG A 143 -6.58 1.02 -5.52
CA ARG A 143 -6.61 -0.45 -5.59
C ARG A 143 -6.27 -0.97 -4.20
N LEU A 144 -7.16 -1.76 -3.60
CA LEU A 144 -7.05 -2.16 -2.20
C LEU A 144 -6.84 -3.67 -2.09
N PHE A 145 -5.75 -4.07 -1.43
CA PHE A 145 -5.51 -5.43 -0.94
C PHE A 145 -5.88 -5.49 0.53
N VAL A 146 -6.61 -6.51 0.96
CA VAL A 146 -7.24 -6.55 2.28
C VAL A 146 -6.96 -7.86 3.01
N SER A 147 -6.91 -7.80 4.35
CA SER A 147 -6.65 -8.95 5.21
C SER A 147 -7.84 -9.44 6.02
N GLY A 148 -8.94 -8.68 6.08
CA GLY A 148 -10.04 -8.97 6.98
C GLY A 148 -9.63 -8.87 8.45
N GLU A 149 -10.16 -9.76 9.28
CA GLU A 149 -9.83 -9.82 10.71
C GLU A 149 -8.42 -10.41 10.90
N PRO A 150 -7.53 -9.70 11.59
CA PRO A 150 -6.19 -10.22 11.86
C PRO A 150 -6.24 -11.38 12.84
N LEU A 151 -5.28 -12.28 12.76
CA LEU A 151 -5.05 -13.32 13.75
C LEU A 151 -4.25 -12.71 14.91
N ASP A 152 -4.89 -12.56 16.07
CA ASP A 152 -4.31 -12.04 17.30
C ASP A 152 -4.76 -12.84 18.53
N GLU A 153 -4.23 -12.51 19.72
CA GLU A 153 -4.53 -13.20 20.97
C GLU A 153 -6.00 -13.07 21.43
N SER A 154 -6.76 -12.10 20.90
CA SER A 154 -8.19 -11.95 21.20
C SER A 154 -9.03 -12.98 20.45
N VAL A 155 -8.57 -13.36 19.26
CA VAL A 155 -9.24 -14.31 18.35
C VAL A 155 -8.74 -15.74 18.56
N VAL A 156 -7.43 -15.94 18.63
CA VAL A 156 -6.80 -17.24 18.87
C VAL A 156 -5.87 -17.16 20.07
N LYS A 157 -6.25 -17.81 21.16
CA LYS A 157 -5.42 -17.82 22.37
C LYS A 157 -4.12 -18.57 22.15
N PRO A 158 -2.96 -18.10 22.67
CA PRO A 158 -1.68 -18.80 22.52
C PRO A 158 -1.71 -20.24 23.04
N ALA A 159 -2.49 -20.53 24.07
CA ALA A 159 -2.68 -21.88 24.61
C ALA A 159 -3.53 -22.81 23.70
N GLY A 160 -4.13 -22.30 22.63
CA GLY A 160 -5.07 -23.04 21.77
C GLY A 160 -4.43 -24.04 20.80
N GLY A 161 -3.09 -24.01 20.65
CA GLY A 161 -2.38 -24.88 19.72
C GLY A 161 -2.47 -24.45 18.27
N GLU A 162 -2.25 -25.37 17.33
CA GLU A 162 -2.12 -25.07 15.88
C GLU A 162 -3.47 -25.03 15.15
N GLU A 163 -4.44 -25.88 15.52
CA GLU A 163 -5.69 -26.00 14.76
C GLU A 163 -6.55 -24.72 14.78
N PRO A 164 -6.69 -23.98 15.88
CA PRO A 164 -7.36 -22.69 15.86
C PRO A 164 -6.68 -21.67 14.91
N MET A 165 -5.35 -21.73 14.77
CA MET A 165 -4.61 -20.90 13.81
C MET A 165 -5.05 -21.19 12.37
N ARG A 166 -5.07 -22.50 12.00
CA ARG A 166 -5.53 -22.95 10.67
C ARG A 166 -7.00 -22.61 10.42
N ALA A 167 -7.86 -22.82 11.42
CA ALA A 167 -9.28 -22.52 11.32
C ALA A 167 -9.54 -21.02 11.06
N HIS A 168 -8.82 -20.13 11.75
CA HIS A 168 -8.92 -18.68 11.50
C HIS A 168 -8.48 -18.33 10.07
N VAL A 169 -7.34 -18.86 9.61
CA VAL A 169 -6.88 -18.64 8.25
C VAL A 169 -7.93 -19.08 7.23
N ARG A 170 -8.50 -20.28 7.37
CA ARG A 170 -9.59 -20.75 6.48
C ARG A 170 -10.80 -19.83 6.49
N LYS A 171 -11.19 -19.29 7.67
CA LYS A 171 -12.26 -18.28 7.77
C LYS A 171 -11.95 -17.04 6.93
N GLN A 172 -10.74 -16.49 7.03
CA GLN A 172 -10.35 -15.31 6.24
C GLN A 172 -10.27 -15.62 4.74
N VAL A 173 -9.73 -16.77 4.36
CA VAL A 173 -9.72 -17.22 2.95
C VAL A 173 -11.14 -17.33 2.39
N ALA A 174 -12.08 -17.88 3.15
CA ALA A 174 -13.50 -17.98 2.75
C ALA A 174 -14.15 -16.59 2.62
N ALA A 175 -13.70 -15.59 3.37
CA ALA A 175 -14.11 -14.17 3.22
C ALA A 175 -13.45 -13.47 2.03
N ASN A 176 -12.68 -14.18 1.20
CA ASN A 176 -12.02 -13.66 0.00
C ASN A 176 -11.03 -12.52 0.29
N VAL A 177 -10.22 -12.62 1.35
CA VAL A 177 -9.13 -11.69 1.61
C VAL A 177 -7.97 -11.90 0.63
N ASP A 178 -7.10 -10.90 0.49
CA ASP A 178 -5.94 -10.94 -0.40
C ASP A 178 -4.66 -11.36 0.32
N VAL A 179 -4.57 -11.15 1.63
CA VAL A 179 -3.43 -11.42 2.50
C VAL A 179 -3.91 -11.87 3.88
N ILE A 180 -3.14 -12.70 4.56
CA ILE A 180 -3.39 -13.06 5.96
C ILE A 180 -2.52 -12.16 6.86
N LYS A 181 -3.13 -11.50 7.85
CA LYS A 181 -2.43 -10.69 8.86
C LYS A 181 -2.35 -11.46 10.17
N ILE A 182 -1.13 -11.53 10.75
CA ILE A 182 -0.88 -12.16 12.04
C ILE A 182 -0.17 -11.18 12.97
N PHE A 183 -0.58 -11.09 14.22
CA PHE A 183 0.15 -10.42 15.28
C PHE A 183 1.10 -11.41 15.99
N GLY A 184 2.32 -11.55 15.44
CA GLY A 184 3.37 -12.43 15.98
C GLY A 184 4.05 -11.88 17.22
N SER A 185 3.77 -10.64 17.62
CA SER A 185 4.22 -10.02 18.85
C SER A 185 3.16 -9.08 19.43
N LEU A 186 3.32 -8.74 20.71
CA LEU A 186 2.64 -7.59 21.31
C LEU A 186 3.01 -6.30 20.58
N SER A 187 2.18 -5.27 20.70
CA SER A 187 2.48 -3.94 20.15
C SER A 187 3.73 -3.34 20.83
N SER A 188 4.38 -2.35 20.18
CA SER A 188 5.47 -1.59 20.77
C SER A 188 5.06 -0.93 22.09
N ARG A 189 3.80 -0.51 22.22
CA ARG A 189 3.24 0.07 23.44
C ARG A 189 3.01 -0.93 24.59
N ALA A 190 3.20 -2.22 24.32
CA ALA A 190 3.13 -3.30 25.30
C ALA A 190 4.44 -4.13 25.37
N GLY A 191 5.56 -3.54 24.92
CA GLY A 191 6.90 -4.12 25.04
C GLY A 191 7.30 -5.06 23.90
N GLY A 192 6.44 -5.33 22.90
CA GLY A 192 6.81 -6.02 21.65
C GLY A 192 7.20 -7.49 21.75
N GLY A 193 6.95 -8.15 22.90
CA GLY A 193 7.30 -9.57 23.12
C GLY A 193 6.52 -10.53 22.21
N PRO A 194 7.05 -11.75 21.91
CA PRO A 194 6.40 -12.71 21.03
C PRO A 194 5.08 -13.24 21.62
N THR A 195 4.06 -13.44 20.77
CA THR A 195 2.72 -13.94 21.17
C THR A 195 2.56 -15.43 20.91
N TYR A 196 3.07 -15.92 19.78
CA TYR A 196 2.88 -17.30 19.33
C TYR A 196 4.18 -18.09 19.24
N THR A 197 4.08 -19.42 19.31
CA THR A 197 5.22 -20.31 19.06
C THR A 197 5.53 -20.39 17.57
N LEU A 198 6.72 -20.91 17.23
CA LEU A 198 7.10 -21.16 15.83
C LEU A 198 6.11 -22.12 15.14
N GLU A 199 5.69 -23.18 15.84
CA GLU A 199 4.78 -24.20 15.32
C GLU A 199 3.40 -23.60 15.01
N GLN A 200 2.89 -22.74 15.88
CA GLN A 200 1.64 -22.02 15.66
C GLN A 200 1.70 -21.10 14.45
N LEU A 201 2.75 -20.28 14.36
CA LEU A 201 2.96 -19.40 13.21
C LEU A 201 3.09 -20.20 11.92
N LYS A 202 3.86 -21.30 11.95
CA LYS A 202 4.04 -22.19 10.81
C LYS A 202 2.71 -22.82 10.38
N ALA A 203 1.85 -23.23 11.32
CA ALA A 203 0.54 -23.77 11.02
C ALA A 203 -0.33 -22.76 10.25
N ALA A 204 -0.33 -21.49 10.68
CA ALA A 204 -1.07 -20.43 9.99
C ALA A 204 -0.48 -20.12 8.60
N VAL A 205 0.84 -19.99 8.49
CA VAL A 205 1.52 -19.71 7.23
C VAL A 205 1.31 -20.84 6.21
N ASP A 206 1.51 -22.10 6.61
CA ASP A 206 1.29 -23.26 5.74
C ASP A 206 -0.16 -23.32 5.21
N GLU A 207 -1.15 -23.00 6.07
CA GLU A 207 -2.56 -22.98 5.67
C GLU A 207 -2.86 -21.86 4.68
N ALA A 208 -2.29 -20.65 4.91
CA ALA A 208 -2.41 -19.51 4.02
C ALA A 208 -1.79 -19.78 2.65
N HIS A 209 -0.58 -20.30 2.63
CA HIS A 209 0.14 -20.62 1.41
C HIS A 209 -0.53 -21.72 0.58
N LYS A 210 -1.15 -22.73 1.22
CA LYS A 210 -2.00 -23.72 0.52
C LYS A 210 -3.15 -23.08 -0.23
N ALA A 211 -3.69 -21.97 0.29
CA ALA A 211 -4.74 -21.19 -0.36
C ALA A 211 -4.20 -20.10 -1.31
N GLY A 212 -2.88 -20.05 -1.55
CA GLY A 212 -2.22 -19.03 -2.39
C GLY A 212 -2.26 -17.62 -1.80
N LYS A 213 -2.39 -17.50 -0.47
CA LYS A 213 -2.45 -16.20 0.21
C LYS A 213 -1.10 -15.89 0.88
N PRO A 214 -0.49 -14.71 0.61
CA PRO A 214 0.69 -14.27 1.34
C PRO A 214 0.34 -13.94 2.80
N VAL A 215 1.38 -13.96 3.66
CA VAL A 215 1.24 -13.71 5.10
C VAL A 215 2.07 -12.51 5.52
N ALA A 216 1.43 -11.53 6.16
CA ALA A 216 2.04 -10.36 6.78
C ALA A 216 2.06 -10.53 8.30
N VAL A 217 3.25 -10.48 8.92
CA VAL A 217 3.40 -10.69 10.36
C VAL A 217 3.89 -9.42 11.05
N HIS A 218 3.04 -8.88 11.94
CA HIS A 218 3.45 -7.87 12.91
C HIS A 218 4.42 -8.49 13.91
N ALA A 219 5.66 -7.99 13.99
CA ALA A 219 6.66 -8.48 14.93
C ALA A 219 7.65 -7.37 15.29
N HIS A 220 7.89 -7.15 16.60
CA HIS A 220 8.84 -6.16 17.09
C HIS A 220 10.12 -6.78 17.64
N ALA A 221 10.03 -7.68 18.63
CA ALA A 221 11.18 -8.31 19.25
C ALA A 221 11.92 -9.22 18.27
N ALA A 222 13.26 -9.27 18.36
CA ALA A 222 14.12 -10.09 17.51
C ALA A 222 13.65 -11.56 17.45
N GLU A 223 13.25 -12.15 18.58
CA GLU A 223 12.74 -13.53 18.61
C GLU A 223 11.40 -13.68 17.90
N ALA A 224 10.49 -12.70 18.01
CA ALA A 224 9.22 -12.73 17.28
C ALA A 224 9.44 -12.67 15.76
N VAL A 225 10.33 -11.77 15.30
CA VAL A 225 10.72 -11.65 13.90
C VAL A 225 11.37 -12.94 13.41
N ARG A 226 12.30 -13.51 14.18
CA ARG A 226 12.96 -14.79 13.87
C ARG A 226 11.93 -15.90 13.65
N ARG A 227 10.98 -16.06 14.58
CA ARG A 227 9.91 -17.07 14.46
C ARG A 227 9.07 -16.84 13.20
N ALA A 228 8.68 -15.59 12.93
CA ALA A 228 7.89 -15.26 11.75
C ALA A 228 8.64 -15.62 10.44
N ILE A 229 9.92 -15.27 10.32
CA ILE A 229 10.77 -15.62 9.17
C ILE A 229 10.89 -17.14 9.02
N LEU A 230 11.18 -17.85 10.11
CA LEU A 230 11.34 -19.32 10.08
C LEU A 230 10.02 -20.05 9.84
N ALA A 231 8.89 -19.43 10.17
CA ALA A 231 7.56 -19.92 9.82
C ALA A 231 7.21 -19.75 8.34
N GLY A 232 7.96 -18.90 7.60
CA GLY A 232 7.75 -18.64 6.19
C GLY A 232 6.91 -17.39 5.89
N ALA A 233 6.87 -16.41 6.79
CA ALA A 233 6.18 -15.12 6.54
C ALA A 233 6.71 -14.44 5.28
N ASP A 234 5.82 -13.87 4.46
CA ASP A 234 6.18 -13.13 3.24
C ASP A 234 6.63 -11.71 3.55
N THR A 235 6.02 -11.08 4.57
CA THR A 235 6.41 -9.73 5.01
C THR A 235 6.48 -9.63 6.54
N ILE A 236 7.48 -8.88 7.01
CA ILE A 236 7.64 -8.49 8.42
C ILE A 236 7.26 -7.02 8.55
N GLU A 237 6.26 -6.76 9.37
CA GLU A 237 5.79 -5.44 9.69
C GLU A 237 6.53 -4.94 10.96
N HIS A 238 7.01 -3.69 10.92
CA HIS A 238 7.71 -2.96 12.00
C HIS A 238 9.15 -3.39 12.26
N GLY A 239 9.42 -4.61 12.73
CA GLY A 239 10.76 -5.12 13.02
C GLY A 239 11.61 -4.21 13.93
N ALA A 240 10.99 -3.51 14.89
CA ALA A 240 11.63 -2.39 15.60
C ALA A 240 12.81 -2.77 16.47
N LEU A 241 12.92 -4.02 16.93
CA LEU A 241 13.97 -4.54 17.81
C LEU A 241 14.76 -5.68 17.14
N MET A 242 14.86 -5.69 15.81
CA MET A 242 15.71 -6.64 15.10
C MET A 242 17.19 -6.39 15.42
N ASP A 243 17.90 -7.43 15.77
CA ASP A 243 19.35 -7.44 15.81
C ASP A 243 19.94 -7.80 14.42
N ASP A 244 21.25 -7.65 14.29
CA ASP A 244 21.95 -7.92 13.03
C ASP A 244 21.78 -9.37 12.55
N ALA A 245 21.70 -10.34 13.45
CA ALA A 245 21.52 -11.75 13.10
C ALA A 245 20.12 -12.02 12.51
N VAL A 246 19.09 -11.33 13.01
CA VAL A 246 17.72 -11.42 12.47
C VAL A 246 17.62 -10.68 11.13
N ILE A 247 18.30 -9.54 10.98
CA ILE A 247 18.35 -8.81 9.70
C ILE A 247 19.08 -9.66 8.65
N ASP A 248 20.19 -10.32 8.99
CA ASP A 248 20.88 -11.25 8.09
C ASP A 248 19.97 -12.41 7.66
N LEU A 249 19.20 -12.97 8.59
CA LEU A 249 18.23 -14.03 8.29
C LEU A 249 17.12 -13.52 7.36
N LEU A 250 16.62 -12.29 7.59
CA LEU A 250 15.61 -11.64 6.76
C LEU A 250 16.12 -11.48 5.31
N VAL A 251 17.35 -11.00 5.15
CA VAL A 251 18.03 -10.87 3.83
C VAL A 251 18.23 -12.24 3.18
N GLN A 252 18.77 -13.21 3.93
CA GLN A 252 19.02 -14.57 3.41
C GLN A 252 17.75 -15.26 2.92
N LYS A 253 16.62 -15.03 3.59
CA LYS A 253 15.31 -15.63 3.25
C LYS A 253 14.50 -14.78 2.27
N ASP A 254 15.04 -13.63 1.84
CA ASP A 254 14.37 -12.66 0.94
C ASP A 254 12.98 -12.23 1.43
N VAL A 255 12.79 -12.11 2.74
CA VAL A 255 11.53 -11.65 3.33
C VAL A 255 11.42 -10.14 3.20
N VAL A 256 10.23 -9.65 2.83
CA VAL A 256 9.99 -8.20 2.67
C VAL A 256 9.88 -7.52 4.03
N TYR A 257 10.55 -6.39 4.19
CA TYR A 257 10.53 -5.58 5.40
C TYR A 257 9.71 -4.28 5.23
N VAL A 258 8.78 -4.02 6.17
CA VAL A 258 7.88 -2.86 6.18
C VAL A 258 8.05 -2.08 7.49
N PRO A 259 8.98 -1.10 7.57
CA PRO A 259 9.48 -0.51 8.84
C PRO A 259 8.52 0.45 9.59
N ASN A 260 7.67 1.22 8.92
CA ASN A 260 6.74 2.21 9.52
C ASN A 260 7.44 3.18 10.50
N LEU A 261 8.30 4.06 10.01
CA LEU A 261 9.21 4.86 10.84
C LEU A 261 8.52 6.07 11.50
N TYR A 262 7.66 6.78 10.75
CA TYR A 262 7.04 8.03 11.20
C TYR A 262 5.95 7.82 12.26
N LEU A 263 5.30 6.67 12.29
CA LEU A 263 4.17 6.41 13.18
C LEU A 263 4.45 6.73 14.66
N ALA A 264 5.66 6.40 15.14
CA ALA A 264 6.03 6.67 16.55
C ALA A 264 5.99 8.16 16.89
N GLU A 265 6.49 9.01 15.99
CA GLU A 265 6.46 10.47 16.16
C GLU A 265 5.03 11.01 16.14
N TYR A 266 4.22 10.49 15.22
CA TYR A 266 2.80 10.85 15.16
C TYR A 266 2.06 10.50 16.46
N TYR A 267 2.31 9.31 17.03
CA TYR A 267 1.74 8.92 18.32
C TYR A 267 2.21 9.80 19.46
N LEU A 268 3.50 10.16 19.51
CA LEU A 268 4.02 11.06 20.55
C LEU A 268 3.42 12.46 20.46
N ALA A 269 3.20 12.97 19.24
CA ALA A 269 2.59 14.28 19.02
C ALA A 269 1.07 14.30 19.27
N ASN A 270 0.38 13.17 19.20
CA ASN A 270 -1.07 13.06 19.29
C ASN A 270 -1.55 12.12 20.41
N GLY A 271 -0.69 11.75 21.37
CA GLY A 271 -0.99 10.75 22.40
C GLY A 271 -2.27 11.00 23.18
N GLN A 272 -2.62 12.27 23.43
CA GLN A 272 -3.87 12.66 24.09
C GLN A 272 -5.11 12.28 23.28
N LYS A 273 -5.08 12.43 21.95
CA LYS A 273 -6.20 12.02 21.07
C LYS A 273 -6.39 10.50 21.04
N PHE A 274 -5.34 9.75 21.31
CA PHE A 274 -5.37 8.29 21.42
C PHE A 274 -5.59 7.78 22.83
N HIS A 275 -5.78 8.68 23.80
CA HIS A 275 -5.89 8.34 25.23
C HIS A 275 -4.74 7.46 25.74
N PHE A 276 -3.52 7.67 25.22
CA PHE A 276 -2.35 6.89 25.62
C PHE A 276 -1.89 7.28 27.02
N THR A 277 -1.56 6.26 27.82
CA THR A 277 -0.94 6.45 29.14
C THR A 277 0.52 6.88 28.97
N GLU A 278 1.10 7.51 30.03
CA GLU A 278 2.53 7.85 30.05
C GLU A 278 3.42 6.62 29.85
N GLU A 279 3.03 5.47 30.33
CA GLU A 279 3.76 4.22 30.10
C GLU A 279 3.78 3.84 28.63
N GLN A 280 2.64 3.92 27.92
CA GLN A 280 2.55 3.65 26.48
C GLN A 280 3.38 4.64 25.65
N LEU A 281 3.38 5.92 26.05
CA LEU A 281 4.23 6.96 25.43
C LEU A 281 5.71 6.72 25.71
N ARG A 282 6.07 6.25 26.92
CA ARG A 282 7.45 5.86 27.25
C ARG A 282 7.91 4.71 26.35
N TYR A 283 7.16 3.62 26.24
CA TYR A 283 7.49 2.53 25.32
C TYR A 283 7.62 3.02 23.87
N THR A 284 6.73 3.91 23.44
CA THR A 284 6.83 4.49 22.08
C THR A 284 8.16 5.21 21.86
N ARG A 285 8.61 6.02 22.85
CA ARG A 285 9.93 6.70 22.83
C ARG A 285 11.09 5.70 22.82
N ASP A 286 11.04 4.71 23.69
CA ASP A 286 12.09 3.71 23.87
C ASP A 286 12.32 2.89 22.58
N PHE A 287 11.29 2.68 21.75
CA PHE A 287 11.37 1.95 20.48
C PHE A 287 11.89 2.81 19.32
N MET A 288 11.97 4.13 19.42
CA MET A 288 12.37 4.98 18.29
C MET A 288 13.81 4.75 17.86
N LYS A 289 14.75 4.73 18.80
CA LYS A 289 16.18 4.55 18.50
C LYS A 289 16.47 3.15 17.95
N PRO A 290 16.08 2.04 18.62
CA PRO A 290 16.28 0.69 18.06
C PRO A 290 15.66 0.50 16.69
N ARG A 291 14.46 1.05 16.44
CA ARG A 291 13.80 1.00 15.11
C ARG A 291 14.63 1.69 14.04
N ALA A 292 15.19 2.87 14.33
CA ALA A 292 16.05 3.59 13.40
C ALA A 292 17.35 2.81 13.11
N GLU A 293 17.96 2.21 14.13
CA GLU A 293 19.16 1.37 14.00
C GLU A 293 18.87 0.12 13.16
N ALA A 294 17.78 -0.60 13.45
CA ALA A 294 17.36 -1.77 12.67
C ALA A 294 17.09 -1.40 11.20
N PHE A 295 16.42 -0.27 10.93
CA PHE A 295 16.19 0.22 9.58
C PHE A 295 17.50 0.52 8.85
N THR A 296 18.41 1.26 9.47
CA THR A 296 19.69 1.64 8.87
C THR A 296 20.54 0.40 8.57
N SER A 297 20.59 -0.57 9.49
CA SER A 297 21.27 -1.85 9.29
C SER A 297 20.63 -2.63 8.12
N ALA A 298 19.29 -2.70 8.06
CA ALA A 298 18.58 -3.38 6.97
C ALA A 298 18.84 -2.73 5.60
N VAL A 299 18.88 -1.39 5.52
CA VAL A 299 19.27 -0.66 4.30
C VAL A 299 20.68 -1.01 3.88
N THR A 300 21.63 -0.97 4.83
CA THR A 300 23.06 -1.26 4.57
C THR A 300 23.28 -2.69 4.10
N LYS A 301 22.56 -3.65 4.67
CA LYS A 301 22.62 -5.09 4.32
C LYS A 301 21.84 -5.45 3.05
N GLY A 302 21.17 -4.47 2.41
CA GLY A 302 20.44 -4.68 1.16
C GLY A 302 19.14 -5.45 1.32
N ALA A 303 18.47 -5.35 2.47
CA ALA A 303 17.16 -5.95 2.70
C ALA A 303 16.13 -5.44 1.67
N ARG A 304 15.18 -6.30 1.30
CA ARG A 304 14.07 -5.91 0.45
C ARG A 304 13.02 -5.13 1.23
N ILE A 305 13.17 -3.80 1.23
CA ILE A 305 12.32 -2.88 1.99
C ILE A 305 11.24 -2.32 1.07
N VAL A 306 10.01 -2.19 1.57
CA VAL A 306 8.90 -1.51 0.90
C VAL A 306 8.34 -0.39 1.76
N PHE A 307 7.62 0.54 1.13
CA PHE A 307 6.92 1.61 1.81
C PHE A 307 5.68 1.07 2.52
N GLY A 308 5.48 1.48 3.76
CA GLY A 308 4.31 1.23 4.57
C GLY A 308 4.29 2.20 5.73
N THR A 309 3.12 2.73 6.07
CA THR A 309 2.99 3.80 7.05
C THR A 309 2.39 3.35 8.37
N ASP A 310 1.60 2.27 8.36
CA ASP A 310 0.73 1.88 9.49
C ASP A 310 -0.10 3.08 9.99
N ALA A 311 -0.63 3.84 9.02
CA ALA A 311 -1.27 5.12 9.28
C ALA A 311 -2.44 4.99 10.25
N ALA A 312 -2.26 5.61 11.41
CA ALA A 312 -3.27 5.69 12.47
C ALA A 312 -4.36 6.72 12.13
N ALA A 313 -5.37 6.80 13.00
CA ALA A 313 -6.45 7.79 12.90
C ALA A 313 -5.90 9.21 12.69
N GLY A 314 -6.43 9.92 11.70
CA GLY A 314 -6.00 11.27 11.31
C GLY A 314 -4.76 11.35 10.43
N MET A 315 -4.07 10.24 10.14
CA MET A 315 -2.94 10.20 9.19
C MET A 315 -3.33 10.02 7.71
N PRO A 316 -4.44 9.35 7.32
CA PRO A 316 -4.78 9.21 5.92
C PRO A 316 -4.74 10.55 5.17
N GLY A 317 -3.99 10.61 4.07
CA GLY A 317 -3.71 11.85 3.33
C GLY A 317 -2.50 12.66 3.82
N HIS A 318 -1.89 12.31 4.96
CA HIS A 318 -0.76 13.04 5.57
C HIS A 318 0.41 12.10 5.92
N THR A 319 0.72 11.15 5.03
CA THR A 319 1.72 10.10 5.26
C THR A 319 3.10 10.40 4.66
N ALA A 320 3.25 11.52 3.95
CA ALA A 320 4.51 11.93 3.32
C ALA A 320 5.72 12.01 4.29
N PRO A 321 5.59 12.37 5.60
CA PRO A 321 6.73 12.37 6.52
C PRO A 321 7.44 11.01 6.66
N GLU A 322 6.80 9.89 6.32
CA GLU A 322 7.45 8.58 6.27
C GLU A 322 8.61 8.57 5.25
N PHE A 323 8.46 9.25 4.09
CA PHE A 323 9.55 9.39 3.11
C PHE A 323 10.72 10.18 3.67
N GLU A 324 10.43 11.29 4.36
CA GLU A 324 11.45 12.14 4.97
C GLU A 324 12.28 11.36 6.00
N ARG A 325 11.61 10.53 6.82
CA ARG A 325 12.29 9.69 7.81
C ARG A 325 13.22 8.67 7.18
N ARG A 326 12.78 8.01 6.10
CA ARG A 326 13.60 7.05 5.37
C ARG A 326 14.88 7.68 4.83
N VAL A 327 14.76 8.86 4.23
CA VAL A 327 15.91 9.59 3.70
C VAL A 327 16.81 10.12 4.82
N ALA A 328 16.26 10.66 5.91
CA ALA A 328 17.02 11.10 7.07
C ALA A 328 17.83 9.98 7.74
N LEU A 329 17.40 8.72 7.60
CA LEU A 329 18.08 7.53 8.11
C LEU A 329 19.00 6.85 7.05
N GLY A 330 19.36 7.56 5.98
CA GLY A 330 20.40 7.14 5.04
C GLY A 330 19.93 6.49 3.75
N MET A 331 18.61 6.37 3.51
CA MET A 331 18.10 5.91 2.23
C MET A 331 18.21 7.05 1.19
N SER A 332 18.64 6.76 -0.03
CA SER A 332 18.61 7.76 -1.09
C SER A 332 17.17 8.06 -1.52
N THR A 333 16.92 9.26 -2.06
CA THR A 333 15.61 9.65 -2.62
C THR A 333 15.16 8.69 -3.70
N LYS A 334 16.08 8.22 -4.55
CA LYS A 334 15.83 7.21 -5.58
C LYS A 334 15.33 5.89 -4.98
N GLN A 335 15.98 5.38 -3.94
CA GLN A 335 15.53 4.17 -3.24
C GLN A 335 14.17 4.38 -2.56
N ALA A 336 13.95 5.53 -1.92
CA ALA A 336 12.68 5.84 -1.27
C ALA A 336 11.51 5.83 -2.27
N ILE A 337 11.71 6.38 -3.49
CA ILE A 337 10.73 6.31 -4.58
C ILE A 337 10.50 4.86 -5.03
N ALA A 338 11.55 4.10 -5.30
CA ALA A 338 11.44 2.71 -5.73
C ALA A 338 10.72 1.85 -4.68
N HIS A 339 10.97 2.11 -3.40
CA HIS A 339 10.32 1.41 -2.29
C HIS A 339 8.83 1.78 -2.09
N ALA A 340 8.35 2.82 -2.75
CA ALA A 340 6.93 3.20 -2.76
C ALA A 340 6.26 3.01 -4.14
N THR A 341 6.95 2.40 -5.10
CA THR A 341 6.45 2.19 -6.47
C THR A 341 6.78 0.78 -6.97
N SER A 342 7.92 0.56 -7.63
CA SER A 342 8.22 -0.72 -8.29
C SER A 342 8.51 -1.87 -7.32
N THR A 343 9.11 -1.61 -6.16
CA THR A 343 9.44 -2.66 -5.18
C THR A 343 8.18 -3.27 -4.55
N PRO A 344 7.24 -2.47 -3.98
CA PRO A 344 5.99 -3.02 -3.46
C PRO A 344 5.09 -3.60 -4.54
N ALA A 345 5.10 -3.08 -5.77
CA ALA A 345 4.38 -3.67 -6.89
C ALA A 345 4.81 -5.12 -7.14
N LYS A 346 6.13 -5.39 -7.11
CA LYS A 346 6.68 -6.76 -7.21
C LYS A 346 6.29 -7.62 -6.00
N ALA A 347 6.35 -7.06 -4.79
CA ALA A 347 5.96 -7.77 -3.57
C ALA A 347 4.47 -8.16 -3.55
N LEU A 348 3.61 -7.38 -4.23
CA LEU A 348 2.18 -7.68 -4.43
C LEU A 348 1.91 -8.65 -5.61
N GLY A 349 2.94 -9.13 -6.33
CA GLY A 349 2.75 -9.90 -7.55
C GLY A 349 2.17 -9.10 -8.72
N MET A 350 2.29 -7.77 -8.68
CA MET A 350 1.73 -6.83 -9.67
C MET A 350 2.80 -6.07 -10.44
N GLY A 351 4.05 -6.48 -10.38
CA GLY A 351 5.19 -5.75 -10.96
C GLY A 351 5.16 -5.60 -12.49
N ASP A 352 4.33 -6.36 -13.18
CA ASP A 352 4.02 -6.27 -14.60
C ASP A 352 2.82 -5.34 -14.92
N LYS A 353 2.10 -4.86 -13.89
CA LYS A 353 0.83 -4.13 -14.04
C LYS A 353 0.85 -2.72 -13.46
N ILE A 354 1.60 -2.49 -12.37
CA ILE A 354 1.65 -1.21 -11.64
C ILE A 354 3.07 -0.88 -11.16
N GLY A 355 3.24 0.33 -10.64
CA GLY A 355 4.45 0.77 -9.94
C GLY A 355 5.58 1.21 -10.89
N ASP A 356 5.32 1.36 -12.19
CA ASP A 356 6.28 1.92 -13.14
C ASP A 356 5.56 2.67 -14.27
N LEU A 357 6.31 3.48 -15.04
CA LEU A 357 5.83 4.15 -16.24
C LEU A 357 6.27 3.33 -17.46
N LYS A 358 5.54 2.24 -17.78
CA LYS A 358 5.89 1.35 -18.91
C LYS A 358 4.66 1.02 -19.75
N PRO A 359 4.83 0.85 -21.07
CA PRO A 359 3.75 0.39 -21.93
C PRO A 359 3.12 -0.92 -21.43
N GLY A 360 1.79 -1.01 -21.48
CA GLY A 360 1.00 -2.13 -21.01
C GLY A 360 0.58 -2.07 -19.55
N MET A 361 1.26 -1.30 -18.70
CA MET A 361 0.88 -1.11 -17.29
C MET A 361 -0.39 -0.27 -17.16
N PHE A 362 -1.11 -0.42 -16.06
CA PHE A 362 -2.20 0.48 -15.71
C PHE A 362 -1.69 1.93 -15.62
N ALA A 363 -2.50 2.86 -16.09
CA ALA A 363 -2.21 4.28 -16.01
C ALA A 363 -2.52 4.80 -14.60
N ASP A 364 -1.72 4.33 -13.63
CA ASP A 364 -1.65 4.80 -12.26
C ASP A 364 -0.52 5.83 -12.21
N ILE A 365 -0.87 7.11 -12.36
CA ILE A 365 0.09 8.21 -12.59
C ILE A 365 -0.24 9.36 -11.66
N ILE A 366 0.78 9.92 -11.03
CA ILE A 366 0.67 11.15 -10.23
C ILE A 366 1.60 12.24 -10.77
N ALA A 367 1.29 13.50 -10.42
CA ALA A 367 2.23 14.59 -10.57
C ALA A 367 2.38 15.34 -9.24
N VAL A 368 3.60 15.75 -8.94
CA VAL A 368 3.98 16.45 -7.71
C VAL A 368 4.64 17.79 -8.01
N GLU A 369 4.48 18.76 -7.11
CA GLU A 369 5.26 20.00 -7.17
C GLU A 369 6.72 19.73 -6.80
N GLY A 370 7.66 20.31 -7.55
CA GLY A 370 9.09 20.13 -7.30
C GLY A 370 9.67 18.84 -7.89
N ASN A 371 10.86 18.47 -7.44
CA ASN A 371 11.61 17.32 -7.93
C ASN A 371 11.92 16.36 -6.78
N PRO A 372 11.23 15.23 -6.64
CA PRO A 372 11.40 14.28 -5.53
C PRO A 372 12.77 13.58 -5.53
N LEU A 373 13.52 13.63 -6.65
CA LEU A 373 14.89 13.13 -6.69
C LEU A 373 15.87 14.07 -5.97
N GLN A 374 15.54 15.37 -5.87
CA GLN A 374 16.35 16.39 -5.18
C GLN A 374 15.85 16.65 -3.76
N ASP A 375 14.53 16.73 -3.58
CA ASP A 375 13.88 16.90 -2.28
C ASP A 375 12.69 15.96 -2.18
N ILE A 376 12.81 14.96 -1.33
CA ILE A 376 11.78 13.93 -1.13
C ILE A 376 10.46 14.50 -0.59
N LYS A 377 10.47 15.68 0.04
CA LYS A 377 9.27 16.39 0.53
C LYS A 377 8.29 16.72 -0.59
N ALA A 378 8.74 16.80 -1.84
CA ALA A 378 7.90 16.97 -3.01
C ALA A 378 6.77 15.93 -3.09
N LEU A 379 6.97 14.72 -2.53
CA LEU A 379 5.94 13.66 -2.47
C LEU A 379 4.75 14.02 -1.55
N GLY A 380 4.87 15.06 -0.72
CA GLY A 380 3.77 15.62 0.06
C GLY A 380 2.89 16.62 -0.72
N HIS A 381 3.30 17.01 -1.95
CA HIS A 381 2.65 18.05 -2.75
C HIS A 381 2.10 17.49 -4.07
N VAL A 382 1.21 16.49 -3.95
CA VAL A 382 0.56 15.86 -5.10
C VAL A 382 -0.49 16.79 -5.67
N THR A 383 -0.41 17.11 -6.97
CA THR A 383 -1.32 18.02 -7.68
C THR A 383 -2.20 17.32 -8.70
N PHE A 384 -1.77 16.17 -9.21
CA PHE A 384 -2.52 15.37 -10.18
C PHE A 384 -2.51 13.90 -9.77
N VAL A 385 -3.66 13.25 -9.92
CA VAL A 385 -3.82 11.81 -9.65
C VAL A 385 -4.67 11.17 -10.73
N MET A 386 -4.12 10.17 -11.40
CA MET A 386 -4.80 9.27 -12.32
C MET A 386 -4.64 7.84 -11.83
N LYS A 387 -5.73 7.08 -11.79
CA LYS A 387 -5.74 5.63 -11.52
C LYS A 387 -6.50 4.93 -12.63
N GLU A 388 -5.85 3.94 -13.25
CA GLU A 388 -6.44 3.18 -14.38
C GLU A 388 -7.02 4.11 -15.46
N GLY A 389 -6.30 5.22 -15.75
CA GLY A 389 -6.70 6.22 -16.76
C GLY A 389 -7.78 7.21 -16.31
N THR A 390 -8.44 6.98 -15.18
CA THR A 390 -9.42 7.92 -14.62
C THR A 390 -8.73 8.97 -13.75
N ILE A 391 -9.04 10.25 -14.01
CA ILE A 391 -8.47 11.39 -13.26
C ILE A 391 -9.32 11.62 -12.01
N TYR A 392 -8.67 11.63 -10.85
CA TYR A 392 -9.29 11.88 -9.54
C TYR A 392 -8.91 13.23 -8.94
N LYS A 393 -7.77 13.81 -9.37
CA LYS A 393 -7.30 15.12 -8.94
C LYS A 393 -6.58 15.81 -10.09
N GLN A 394 -6.88 17.10 -10.27
CA GLN A 394 -6.23 17.94 -11.29
C GLN A 394 -6.25 19.40 -10.85
#